data_4b12b7940fd94634135c7baf0eff0f6d
#
_entry.id   4b12b7940fd94634135c7baf0eff0f6d
#
_cell.length_a   1.000
_cell.length_b   1.000
_cell.length_c   1.000
_cell.angle_alpha   90.00
_cell.angle_beta   90.00
_cell.angle_gamma   90.00
#
_symmetry.space_group_name_H-M   'P 1'
#
loop_
_entity.id
_entity.type
_entity.pdbx_description
1 polymer ?
#
loop_
_entity_poly.entity_id
_entity_poly.type
_entity_poly.pdbx_seq_one_letter_code
_entity_poly.pdbx_strand_id
1 'polypeptide(L)'
;MTMKGIDISDYQRGLDLTKIDYDFVFCKATEGIDKVYSTCDPFIQTAISQKKLYGFYHFLDQSDPVKQAEFFYANCKNYFGKGIPMLDYEAYGRIGTDKAKLFLDKIYELTGVRCIVYMSRSVTTEEDWSQIAKNHALWVAQYADRNDTGYQDSPWLPDGGFGAWNSCVIHQYSSHGRLNGYDKYLDLDIAYMDKQAWFKYVHGEKAGASGAAENCPEGSTADLAAAVMRGEYGNGDERRKRLGSRYDEVQALINRVSSSSVDDLAKDVLNGVFGNGDTRRAVLGSRYDEVQARVNARSSSVDIDALARAAIRGEYGDGNERRTKLGANFDAVQKRVNELLK
;
A
#
# COMPACT_ATOMS: atom_id res chain seq x y z
N MET A 1 2.87 -5.33 -9.71
CA MET A 1 1.39 -5.23 -9.57
C MET A 1 1.06 -3.76 -9.48
N THR A 2 0.00 -3.28 -10.13
CA THR A 2 -0.40 -1.87 -10.14
C THR A 2 -1.62 -1.67 -9.24
N MET A 3 -1.86 -0.42 -8.80
CA MET A 3 -3.04 -0.04 -8.02
C MET A 3 -3.74 1.14 -8.68
N LYS A 4 -5.06 1.18 -8.59
CA LYS A 4 -5.93 2.23 -9.17
C LYS A 4 -6.26 3.26 -8.10
N GLY A 5 -6.17 4.53 -8.44
CA GLY A 5 -6.41 5.62 -7.50
C GLY A 5 -7.06 6.84 -8.10
N ILE A 6 -7.35 7.75 -7.22
CA ILE A 6 -7.86 9.09 -7.54
C ILE A 6 -7.13 10.12 -6.67
N ASP A 7 -7.02 11.34 -7.16
CA ASP A 7 -6.69 12.47 -6.32
C ASP A 7 -7.83 13.51 -6.32
N ILE A 8 -8.03 14.11 -5.16
CA ILE A 8 -9.21 14.93 -4.88
C ILE A 8 -8.89 16.14 -4.01
N SER A 9 -9.73 17.14 -4.12
CA SER A 9 -9.64 18.37 -3.36
C SER A 9 -11.04 18.88 -2.96
N ASP A 10 -11.15 20.15 -2.63
CA ASP A 10 -12.44 20.80 -2.41
C ASP A 10 -13.33 20.85 -3.68
N TYR A 11 -12.77 20.65 -4.87
CA TYR A 11 -13.55 20.51 -6.09
C TYR A 11 -14.47 19.29 -6.08
N GLN A 12 -14.09 18.25 -5.35
CA GLN A 12 -14.88 17.04 -5.16
C GLN A 12 -15.72 17.09 -3.87
N ARG A 13 -15.97 18.28 -3.30
CA ARG A 13 -16.86 18.43 -2.15
C ARG A 13 -18.23 17.80 -2.43
N GLY A 14 -18.65 16.90 -1.54
CA GLY A 14 -19.87 16.10 -1.69
C GLY A 14 -19.67 14.75 -2.38
N LEU A 15 -18.46 14.41 -2.81
CA LEU A 15 -18.13 13.04 -3.24
C LEU A 15 -18.30 12.08 -2.06
N ASP A 16 -19.01 10.99 -2.31
CA ASP A 16 -19.13 9.87 -1.37
C ASP A 16 -18.14 8.78 -1.77
N LEU A 17 -16.97 8.78 -1.13
CA LEU A 17 -15.91 7.80 -1.41
C LEU A 17 -16.37 6.35 -1.17
N THR A 18 -17.42 6.11 -0.39
CA THR A 18 -17.92 4.75 -0.15
C THR A 18 -18.55 4.13 -1.41
N LYS A 19 -18.87 4.94 -2.40
CA LYS A 19 -19.47 4.53 -3.67
C LYS A 19 -18.45 4.39 -4.80
N ILE A 20 -17.20 4.78 -4.56
CA ILE A 20 -16.13 4.72 -5.57
C ILE A 20 -15.28 3.47 -5.34
N ASP A 21 -14.98 2.77 -6.41
CA ASP A 21 -13.98 1.68 -6.37
C ASP A 21 -12.58 2.27 -6.61
N TYR A 22 -11.70 2.17 -5.61
CA TYR A 22 -10.32 2.64 -5.68
C TYR A 22 -9.44 1.83 -4.71
N ASP A 23 -8.14 1.76 -4.98
CA ASP A 23 -7.16 1.17 -4.06
C ASP A 23 -6.54 2.24 -3.16
N PHE A 24 -6.32 3.45 -3.70
CA PHE A 24 -5.75 4.58 -2.96
C PHE A 24 -6.39 5.91 -3.37
N VAL A 25 -6.32 6.88 -2.46
CA VAL A 25 -6.76 8.27 -2.68
C VAL A 25 -5.73 9.25 -2.15
N PHE A 26 -5.46 10.33 -2.89
CA PHE A 26 -4.73 11.49 -2.38
C PHE A 26 -5.68 12.67 -2.16
N CYS A 27 -5.54 13.35 -1.02
CA CYS A 27 -6.42 14.45 -0.63
C CYS A 27 -5.63 15.74 -0.46
N LYS A 28 -6.09 16.85 -1.09
CA LYS A 28 -5.52 18.18 -0.88
C LYS A 28 -5.72 18.60 0.56
N ALA A 29 -4.61 18.81 1.28
CA ALA A 29 -4.65 19.15 2.70
C ALA A 29 -4.42 20.66 2.92
N THR A 30 -3.39 21.22 2.29
CA THR A 30 -2.98 22.61 2.49
C THR A 30 -2.46 23.24 1.20
N GLU A 31 -2.43 24.58 1.18
CA GLU A 31 -1.81 25.36 0.13
C GLU A 31 -1.21 26.62 0.76
N GLY A 32 -0.01 27.01 0.33
CA GLY A 32 0.67 28.17 0.87
C GLY A 32 0.89 28.10 2.37
N ILE A 33 0.75 29.23 3.04
CA ILE A 33 0.97 29.34 4.49
C ILE A 33 -0.31 29.54 5.33
N ASP A 34 -1.48 29.58 4.68
CA ASP A 34 -2.74 30.01 5.32
C ASP A 34 -3.99 29.19 4.88
N LYS A 35 -3.91 28.37 3.83
CA LYS A 35 -5.07 27.62 3.35
C LYS A 35 -5.06 26.18 3.83
N VAL A 36 -6.12 25.79 4.53
CA VAL A 36 -6.42 24.42 4.94
C VAL A 36 -7.70 23.94 4.26
N TYR A 37 -7.67 22.78 3.64
CA TYR A 37 -8.80 22.19 2.93
C TYR A 37 -9.61 21.28 3.84
N SER A 38 -10.80 21.73 4.17
CA SER A 38 -11.69 21.07 5.16
C SER A 38 -12.21 19.71 4.70
N THR A 39 -12.13 19.38 3.41
CA THR A 39 -12.52 18.09 2.85
C THR A 39 -11.46 16.98 3.06
N CYS A 40 -10.21 17.35 3.31
CA CYS A 40 -9.11 16.41 3.43
C CYS A 40 -9.33 15.37 4.52
N ASP A 41 -9.56 15.83 5.76
CA ASP A 41 -9.73 14.93 6.90
C ASP A 41 -10.93 13.97 6.73
N PRO A 42 -12.14 14.41 6.37
CA PRO A 42 -13.28 13.52 6.11
C PRO A 42 -13.01 12.47 5.05
N PHE A 43 -12.33 12.82 3.96
CA PHE A 43 -11.97 11.86 2.91
C PHE A 43 -10.95 10.82 3.40
N ILE A 44 -9.92 11.25 4.10
CA ILE A 44 -8.93 10.34 4.70
C ILE A 44 -9.58 9.41 5.72
N GLN A 45 -10.45 9.91 6.61
CA GLN A 45 -11.16 9.07 7.58
C GLN A 45 -12.06 8.04 6.88
N THR A 46 -12.69 8.41 5.78
CA THR A 46 -13.46 7.46 4.96
C THR A 46 -12.55 6.39 4.38
N ALA A 47 -11.41 6.75 3.78
CA ALA A 47 -10.45 5.79 3.24
C ALA A 47 -9.92 4.83 4.33
N ILE A 48 -9.61 5.35 5.52
CA ILE A 48 -9.20 4.55 6.68
C ILE A 48 -10.29 3.54 7.08
N SER A 49 -11.55 3.98 7.16
CA SER A 49 -12.68 3.11 7.52
C SER A 49 -12.89 1.98 6.51
N GLN A 50 -12.63 2.24 5.24
CA GLN A 50 -12.69 1.28 4.15
C GLN A 50 -11.42 0.43 4.00
N LYS A 51 -10.39 0.64 4.84
CA LYS A 51 -9.07 -0.02 4.75
C LYS A 51 -8.37 0.23 3.41
N LYS A 52 -8.61 1.38 2.82
CA LYS A 52 -7.95 1.85 1.59
C LYS A 52 -6.67 2.61 1.93
N LEU A 53 -5.76 2.68 0.97
CA LEU A 53 -4.54 3.46 1.09
C LEU A 53 -4.83 4.95 0.88
N TYR A 54 -4.07 5.81 1.54
CA TYR A 54 -4.25 7.25 1.37
C TYR A 54 -2.94 8.01 1.38
N GLY A 55 -2.96 9.15 0.71
CA GLY A 55 -1.96 10.18 0.79
C GLY A 55 -2.61 11.54 1.03
N PHE A 56 -1.79 12.52 1.28
CA PHE A 56 -2.21 13.90 1.50
C PHE A 56 -1.18 14.84 0.90
N TYR A 57 -1.64 15.99 0.37
CA TYR A 57 -0.74 16.84 -0.37
C TYR A 57 -0.83 18.32 0.00
N HIS A 58 0.31 18.98 -0.23
CA HIS A 58 0.47 20.42 -0.12
C HIS A 58 0.70 21.01 -1.51
N PHE A 59 -0.13 21.97 -1.88
CA PHE A 59 0.05 22.75 -3.09
C PHE A 59 0.99 23.93 -2.77
N LEU A 60 2.14 23.94 -3.45
CA LEU A 60 3.13 24.98 -3.26
C LEU A 60 2.65 26.30 -3.86
N ASP A 61 2.90 27.42 -3.19
CA ASP A 61 2.67 28.75 -3.73
C ASP A 61 3.95 29.61 -3.68
N GLN A 62 3.83 30.89 -3.94
CA GLN A 62 4.97 31.81 -3.99
C GLN A 62 5.50 32.25 -2.62
N SER A 63 4.88 31.86 -1.54
CA SER A 63 5.32 32.19 -0.18
C SER A 63 6.58 31.42 0.23
N ASP A 64 7.11 31.70 1.42
CA ASP A 64 8.33 31.09 1.92
C ASP A 64 8.19 29.58 2.02
N PRO A 65 9.03 28.76 1.34
CA PRO A 65 8.88 27.31 1.26
C PRO A 65 9.09 26.61 2.61
N VAL A 66 9.92 27.16 3.51
CA VAL A 66 10.13 26.60 4.84
C VAL A 66 8.89 26.80 5.69
N LYS A 67 8.26 27.98 5.63
CA LYS A 67 7.00 28.24 6.33
C LYS A 67 5.85 27.42 5.78
N GLN A 68 5.81 27.17 4.45
CA GLN A 68 4.85 26.26 3.85
C GLN A 68 5.01 24.84 4.39
N ALA A 69 6.23 24.34 4.49
CA ALA A 69 6.53 23.03 5.07
C ALA A 69 6.09 22.95 6.54
N GLU A 70 6.39 23.96 7.34
CA GLU A 70 5.95 24.04 8.74
C GLU A 70 4.41 24.08 8.87
N PHE A 71 3.75 24.84 7.98
CA PHE A 71 2.29 24.89 7.92
C PHE A 71 1.66 23.55 7.52
N PHE A 72 2.20 22.90 6.49
CA PHE A 72 1.76 21.55 6.08
C PHE A 72 1.93 20.56 7.22
N TYR A 73 3.10 20.54 7.86
CA TYR A 73 3.35 19.67 9.03
C TYR A 73 2.39 19.94 10.17
N ALA A 74 2.20 21.21 10.57
CA ALA A 74 1.33 21.57 11.68
C ALA A 74 -0.10 21.07 11.51
N ASN A 75 -0.63 21.12 10.27
CA ASN A 75 -1.98 20.69 9.94
C ASN A 75 -2.13 19.20 9.67
N CYS A 76 -1.05 18.52 9.26
CA CYS A 76 -1.09 17.12 8.81
C CYS A 76 -0.26 16.16 9.69
N LYS A 77 0.31 16.61 10.81
CA LYS A 77 1.24 15.82 11.64
C LYS A 77 0.72 14.43 12.05
N ASN A 78 -0.59 14.28 12.16
CA ASN A 78 -1.22 13.01 12.54
C ASN A 78 -1.24 11.97 11.41
N TYR A 79 -0.97 12.38 10.17
CA TYR A 79 -0.97 11.54 8.97
C TYR A 79 0.42 11.12 8.51
N PHE A 80 1.48 11.88 8.88
CA PHE A 80 2.85 11.48 8.62
C PHE A 80 3.16 10.12 9.28
N GLY A 81 3.81 9.23 8.53
CA GLY A 81 4.08 7.85 8.94
C GLY A 81 2.86 6.91 8.86
N LYS A 82 1.71 7.37 8.32
CA LYS A 82 0.49 6.58 8.12
C LYS A 82 -0.05 6.67 6.70
N GLY A 83 0.14 7.78 6.02
CA GLY A 83 -0.16 8.03 4.62
C GLY A 83 1.04 8.64 3.91
N ILE A 84 1.04 8.66 2.59
CA ILE A 84 2.13 9.23 1.79
C ILE A 84 1.95 10.74 1.70
N PRO A 85 2.93 11.56 2.16
CA PRO A 85 2.93 12.99 1.92
C PRO A 85 3.38 13.30 0.48
N MET A 86 2.79 14.31 -0.15
CA MET A 86 3.12 14.73 -1.51
C MET A 86 3.25 16.25 -1.58
N LEU A 87 4.25 16.70 -2.35
CA LEU A 87 4.40 18.09 -2.76
C LEU A 87 3.83 18.25 -4.17
N ASP A 88 2.84 19.11 -4.31
CA ASP A 88 2.24 19.49 -5.58
C ASP A 88 2.98 20.74 -6.13
N TYR A 89 3.73 20.54 -7.23
CA TYR A 89 4.56 21.56 -7.87
C TYR A 89 4.03 21.86 -9.26
N GLU A 90 3.07 22.76 -9.33
CA GLU A 90 2.47 23.16 -10.60
C GLU A 90 2.01 24.63 -10.61
N ALA A 91 1.56 25.12 -11.76
CA ALA A 91 0.99 26.45 -11.94
C ALA A 91 1.84 27.57 -11.30
N TYR A 92 1.25 28.40 -10.46
CA TYR A 92 1.95 29.48 -9.75
C TYR A 92 2.86 29.02 -8.61
N GLY A 93 2.79 27.73 -8.24
CA GLY A 93 3.68 27.09 -7.28
C GLY A 93 5.03 26.68 -7.86
N ARG A 94 5.26 26.87 -9.15
CA ARG A 94 6.57 26.67 -9.79
C ARG A 94 7.54 27.81 -9.45
N ILE A 95 8.08 27.77 -8.24
CA ILE A 95 8.93 28.82 -7.67
C ILE A 95 10.44 28.53 -7.79
N GLY A 96 10.81 27.47 -8.51
CA GLY A 96 12.17 26.99 -8.71
C GLY A 96 12.51 25.78 -7.86
N THR A 97 13.31 24.87 -8.42
CA THR A 97 13.66 23.59 -7.76
C THR A 97 14.44 23.76 -6.47
N ASP A 98 15.25 24.82 -6.34
CA ASP A 98 15.94 25.14 -5.08
C ASP A 98 14.96 25.41 -3.94
N LYS A 99 13.87 26.15 -4.21
CA LYS A 99 12.84 26.44 -3.23
C LYS A 99 11.96 25.22 -2.93
N ALA A 100 11.61 24.42 -3.95
CA ALA A 100 10.95 23.15 -3.75
C ALA A 100 11.80 22.22 -2.86
N LYS A 101 13.12 22.22 -3.06
CA LYS A 101 14.05 21.46 -2.21
C LYS A 101 14.04 21.93 -0.76
N LEU A 102 13.99 23.24 -0.49
CA LEU A 102 13.89 23.76 0.89
C LEU A 102 12.62 23.27 1.59
N PHE A 103 11.48 23.25 0.90
CA PHE A 103 10.25 22.66 1.43
C PHE A 103 10.43 21.17 1.76
N LEU A 104 10.95 20.38 0.82
CA LEU A 104 11.14 18.94 0.94
C LEU A 104 12.12 18.58 2.05
N ASP A 105 13.23 19.31 2.15
CA ASP A 105 14.23 19.12 3.21
C ASP A 105 13.64 19.44 4.59
N LYS A 106 12.83 20.50 4.69
CA LYS A 106 12.17 20.88 5.95
C LYS A 106 11.14 19.85 6.39
N ILE A 107 10.34 19.29 5.48
CA ILE A 107 9.42 18.19 5.81
C ILE A 107 10.21 16.98 6.30
N TYR A 108 11.32 16.64 5.64
CA TYR A 108 12.16 15.54 6.07
C TYR A 108 12.80 15.78 7.45
N GLU A 109 13.25 16.99 7.72
CA GLU A 109 13.76 17.40 9.06
C GLU A 109 12.70 17.20 10.15
N LEU A 110 11.45 17.60 9.88
CA LEU A 110 10.36 17.54 10.85
C LEU A 110 9.81 16.14 11.10
N THR A 111 9.89 15.24 10.10
CA THR A 111 9.12 14.00 10.10
C THR A 111 9.94 12.73 9.88
N GLY A 112 11.14 12.85 9.29
CA GLY A 112 11.90 11.71 8.77
C GLY A 112 11.30 11.09 7.51
N VAL A 113 10.18 11.62 6.98
CA VAL A 113 9.46 11.06 5.82
C VAL A 113 9.71 11.94 4.59
N ARG A 114 9.94 11.31 3.44
CA ARG A 114 10.13 12.01 2.16
C ARG A 114 8.83 12.10 1.40
N CYS A 115 8.50 13.30 0.92
CA CYS A 115 7.37 13.49 0.02
C CYS A 115 7.63 12.85 -1.35
N ILE A 116 6.58 12.35 -2.00
CA ILE A 116 6.54 12.21 -3.45
C ILE A 116 6.37 13.62 -4.05
N VAL A 117 6.93 13.87 -5.23
CA VAL A 117 6.75 15.15 -5.92
C VAL A 117 5.85 14.96 -7.13
N TYR A 118 4.75 15.71 -7.17
CA TYR A 118 3.83 15.73 -8.30
C TYR A 118 4.11 16.93 -9.20
N MET A 119 4.10 16.69 -10.50
CA MET A 119 4.19 17.71 -11.54
C MET A 119 3.74 17.17 -12.90
N SER A 120 3.42 18.08 -13.82
CA SER A 120 3.28 17.74 -15.24
C SER A 120 4.59 17.20 -15.82
N ARG A 121 4.49 16.23 -16.75
CA ARG A 121 5.66 15.61 -17.37
C ARG A 121 6.62 16.64 -18.01
N SER A 122 6.12 17.68 -18.64
CA SER A 122 6.96 18.72 -19.25
C SER A 122 7.88 19.39 -18.22
N VAL A 123 7.40 19.61 -17.00
CA VAL A 123 8.14 20.26 -15.91
C VAL A 123 9.35 19.45 -15.50
N THR A 124 9.31 18.12 -15.64
CA THR A 124 10.45 17.24 -15.30
C THR A 124 11.69 17.51 -16.15
N THR A 125 11.52 18.11 -17.33
CA THR A 125 12.60 18.43 -18.28
C THR A 125 12.83 19.94 -18.46
N GLU A 126 11.90 20.78 -18.02
CA GLU A 126 12.01 22.24 -18.10
C GLU A 126 12.89 22.82 -16.99
N GLU A 127 13.04 22.11 -15.89
CA GLU A 127 13.80 22.55 -14.71
C GLU A 127 14.80 21.47 -14.26
N ASP A 128 15.86 21.86 -13.54
CA ASP A 128 16.85 20.90 -13.02
C ASP A 128 16.39 20.27 -11.70
N TRP A 129 15.91 19.05 -11.78
CA TRP A 129 15.47 18.23 -10.65
C TRP A 129 16.53 17.29 -10.09
N SER A 130 17.77 17.34 -10.56
CA SER A 130 18.83 16.38 -10.26
C SER A 130 19.09 16.19 -8.76
N GLN A 131 18.95 17.24 -7.94
CA GLN A 131 19.16 17.17 -6.51
C GLN A 131 17.96 16.56 -5.77
N ILE A 132 16.74 16.75 -6.27
CA ILE A 132 15.51 16.27 -5.67
C ILE A 132 15.28 14.79 -6.03
N ALA A 133 15.50 14.42 -7.30
CA ALA A 133 15.30 13.07 -7.81
C ALA A 133 16.14 12.00 -7.10
N LYS A 134 17.27 12.39 -6.48
CA LYS A 134 18.10 11.49 -5.68
C LYS A 134 17.36 10.88 -4.48
N ASN A 135 16.39 11.59 -3.94
CA ASN A 135 15.76 11.25 -2.66
C ASN A 135 14.23 11.22 -2.71
N HIS A 136 13.61 11.75 -3.74
CA HIS A 136 12.17 11.89 -3.86
C HIS A 136 11.66 11.20 -5.12
N ALA A 137 10.59 10.43 -4.98
CA ALA A 137 9.93 9.77 -6.09
C ALA A 137 9.05 10.73 -6.87
N LEU A 138 8.79 10.42 -8.14
CA LEU A 138 7.98 11.21 -9.04
C LEU A 138 6.56 10.65 -9.16
N TRP A 139 5.57 11.52 -9.00
CA TRP A 139 4.23 11.36 -9.51
C TRP A 139 4.05 12.31 -10.71
N VAL A 140 3.78 11.77 -11.87
CA VAL A 140 3.71 12.55 -13.10
C VAL A 140 2.28 12.68 -13.60
N ALA A 141 1.88 13.88 -14.02
CA ALA A 141 0.68 14.08 -14.80
C ALA A 141 1.03 14.09 -16.30
N GLN A 142 0.40 13.18 -17.04
CA GLN A 142 0.49 13.09 -18.48
C GLN A 142 -0.75 12.42 -19.05
N TYR A 143 -1.51 13.14 -19.84
CA TYR A 143 -2.76 12.66 -20.44
C TYR A 143 -2.56 12.32 -21.91
N ALA A 144 -3.18 11.24 -22.35
CA ALA A 144 -3.22 10.90 -23.78
C ALA A 144 -4.11 11.86 -24.55
N ASP A 145 -5.26 12.19 -23.96
CA ASP A 145 -6.28 13.10 -24.48
C ASP A 145 -7.16 13.65 -23.35
N ARG A 146 -8.29 14.26 -23.69
CA ARG A 146 -9.30 14.76 -22.74
C ARG A 146 -10.65 14.08 -22.89
N ASN A 147 -10.67 12.86 -23.39
CA ASN A 147 -11.89 12.08 -23.50
C ASN A 147 -12.30 11.50 -22.12
N ASP A 148 -13.60 11.29 -21.95
CA ASP A 148 -14.13 10.58 -20.80
C ASP A 148 -13.53 9.16 -20.76
N THR A 149 -13.01 8.75 -19.60
CA THR A 149 -12.40 7.44 -19.42
C THR A 149 -12.69 6.87 -18.04
N GLY A 150 -12.69 5.55 -17.93
CA GLY A 150 -12.63 4.84 -16.66
C GLY A 150 -11.18 4.48 -16.29
N TYR A 151 -11.03 3.60 -15.31
CA TYR A 151 -9.72 3.07 -14.97
C TYR A 151 -9.09 2.30 -16.12
N GLN A 152 -7.78 2.52 -16.29
CA GLN A 152 -6.93 1.86 -17.29
C GLN A 152 -5.86 1.04 -16.59
N ASP A 153 -5.61 -0.19 -17.08
CA ASP A 153 -4.56 -1.06 -16.53
C ASP A 153 -3.16 -0.71 -17.06
N SER A 154 -3.09 -0.06 -18.23
CA SER A 154 -1.86 0.38 -18.88
C SER A 154 -2.10 1.70 -19.62
N PRO A 155 -2.25 2.82 -18.90
CA PRO A 155 -2.45 4.12 -19.52
C PRO A 155 -1.23 4.52 -20.35
N TRP A 156 -1.50 5.26 -21.45
CA TRP A 156 -0.45 5.71 -22.33
C TRP A 156 0.52 6.67 -21.63
N LEU A 157 1.80 6.40 -21.78
CA LEU A 157 2.91 7.30 -21.45
C LEU A 157 3.82 7.42 -22.68
N PRO A 158 4.21 8.63 -23.09
CA PRO A 158 5.12 8.79 -24.21
C PRO A 158 6.54 8.37 -23.83
N ASP A 159 7.31 7.92 -24.82
CA ASP A 159 8.74 7.68 -24.68
C ASP A 159 9.49 8.96 -24.28
N GLY A 160 10.74 8.82 -23.80
CA GLY A 160 11.66 9.94 -23.55
C GLY A 160 11.88 10.28 -22.06
N GLY A 161 11.40 9.44 -21.13
CA GLY A 161 11.74 9.54 -19.71
C GLY A 161 11.11 10.74 -18.99
N PHE A 162 11.69 11.06 -17.82
CA PHE A 162 11.17 12.05 -16.88
C PHE A 162 12.29 12.94 -16.32
N GLY A 163 13.13 13.48 -17.20
CA GLY A 163 14.27 14.33 -16.81
C GLY A 163 15.23 13.60 -15.87
N ALA A 164 15.35 14.05 -14.63
CA ALA A 164 16.26 13.46 -13.65
C ALA A 164 15.78 12.12 -13.05
N TRP A 165 14.53 11.72 -13.29
CA TRP A 165 14.00 10.43 -12.84
C TRP A 165 14.02 9.39 -13.97
N ASN A 166 14.38 8.16 -13.62
CA ASN A 166 14.33 7.03 -14.57
C ASN A 166 12.91 6.50 -14.77
N SER A 167 12.02 6.70 -13.79
CA SER A 167 10.63 6.24 -13.81
C SER A 167 9.77 7.09 -12.88
N CYS A 168 8.46 7.11 -13.12
CA CYS A 168 7.50 7.61 -12.14
C CYS A 168 6.95 6.45 -11.31
N VAL A 169 6.50 6.73 -10.09
CA VAL A 169 5.89 5.75 -9.19
C VAL A 169 4.36 5.83 -9.22
N ILE A 170 3.81 7.00 -9.56
CA ILE A 170 2.39 7.22 -9.83
C ILE A 170 2.27 8.03 -11.11
N HIS A 171 1.25 7.72 -11.90
CA HIS A 171 0.90 8.44 -13.11
C HIS A 171 -0.57 8.86 -13.04
N GLN A 172 -0.81 10.17 -13.01
CA GLN A 172 -2.12 10.75 -13.24
C GLN A 172 -2.33 10.82 -14.75
N TYR A 173 -3.18 9.96 -15.28
CA TYR A 173 -3.32 9.77 -16.72
C TYR A 173 -4.57 10.41 -17.33
N SER A 174 -5.46 10.93 -16.50
CA SER A 174 -6.67 11.63 -16.94
C SER A 174 -7.19 12.58 -15.87
N SER A 175 -7.70 13.73 -16.30
CA SER A 175 -8.54 14.64 -15.51
C SER A 175 -10.02 14.58 -15.94
N HIS A 176 -10.37 13.60 -16.77
CA HIS A 176 -11.74 13.37 -17.28
C HIS A 176 -12.24 11.97 -16.92
N GLY A 177 -11.89 11.52 -15.72
CA GLY A 177 -12.31 10.23 -15.20
C GLY A 177 -13.80 10.17 -14.92
N ARG A 178 -14.45 9.07 -15.35
CA ARG A 178 -15.83 8.75 -15.04
C ARG A 178 -15.89 7.44 -14.29
N LEU A 179 -16.26 7.51 -13.02
CA LEU A 179 -16.42 6.34 -12.17
C LEU A 179 -17.85 6.22 -11.68
N ASN A 180 -18.32 4.99 -11.57
CA ASN A 180 -19.64 4.74 -10.99
C ASN A 180 -19.70 5.28 -9.56
N GLY A 181 -20.77 5.98 -9.23
CA GLY A 181 -20.97 6.58 -7.90
C GLY A 181 -20.65 8.07 -7.83
N TYR A 182 -20.15 8.66 -8.93
CA TYR A 182 -19.93 10.10 -9.03
C TYR A 182 -20.23 10.63 -10.44
N ASP A 183 -20.99 11.71 -10.53
CA ASP A 183 -21.50 12.27 -11.79
C ASP A 183 -20.62 13.36 -12.41
N LYS A 184 -19.51 13.70 -11.75
CA LYS A 184 -18.53 14.69 -12.22
C LYS A 184 -17.22 14.01 -12.62
N TYR A 185 -16.25 14.80 -13.08
CA TYR A 185 -14.91 14.33 -13.42
C TYR A 185 -14.06 14.10 -12.16
N LEU A 186 -13.21 13.09 -12.26
CA LEU A 186 -12.18 12.74 -11.29
C LEU A 186 -10.83 12.67 -11.99
N ASP A 187 -9.79 13.04 -11.28
CA ASP A 187 -8.44 12.73 -11.68
C ASP A 187 -8.19 11.24 -11.41
N LEU A 188 -7.70 10.52 -12.45
CA LEU A 188 -7.46 9.09 -12.37
C LEU A 188 -5.97 8.79 -12.40
N ASP A 189 -5.57 7.94 -11.44
CA ASP A 189 -4.20 7.56 -11.21
C ASP A 189 -3.97 6.07 -11.33
N ILE A 190 -2.75 5.72 -11.74
CA ILE A 190 -2.21 4.38 -11.59
C ILE A 190 -0.91 4.46 -10.78
N ALA A 191 -0.80 3.68 -9.71
CA ALA A 191 0.45 3.51 -8.98
C ALA A 191 1.17 2.24 -9.49
N TYR A 192 2.42 2.40 -9.93
CA TYR A 192 3.29 1.32 -10.40
C TYR A 192 3.98 0.62 -9.22
N MET A 193 3.20 0.31 -8.22
CA MET A 193 3.66 -0.36 -7.00
C MET A 193 2.54 -1.21 -6.39
N ASP A 194 2.92 -2.12 -5.50
CA ASP A 194 1.99 -2.85 -4.63
C ASP A 194 1.87 -2.18 -3.25
N LYS A 195 1.01 -2.73 -2.39
CA LYS A 195 0.82 -2.22 -1.03
C LYS A 195 2.09 -2.24 -0.19
N GLN A 196 2.97 -3.21 -0.40
CA GLN A 196 4.22 -3.29 0.36
C GLN A 196 5.16 -2.14 -0.03
N ALA A 197 5.30 -1.86 -1.33
CA ALA A 197 6.08 -0.72 -1.80
C ALA A 197 5.45 0.63 -1.39
N TRP A 198 4.11 0.72 -1.34
CA TRP A 198 3.41 1.90 -0.82
C TRP A 198 3.85 2.25 0.60
N PHE A 199 3.91 1.26 1.49
CA PHE A 199 4.31 1.49 2.89
C PHE A 199 5.77 1.92 3.05
N LYS A 200 6.66 1.63 2.10
CA LYS A 200 8.01 2.21 2.09
C LYS A 200 7.98 3.74 1.99
N TYR A 201 7.12 4.27 1.11
CA TYR A 201 6.94 5.72 0.99
C TYR A 201 6.28 6.32 2.24
N VAL A 202 5.35 5.63 2.87
CA VAL A 202 4.71 6.06 4.12
C VAL A 202 5.73 6.22 5.25
N HIS A 203 6.73 5.32 5.33
CA HIS A 203 7.71 5.30 6.42
C HIS A 203 9.02 6.02 6.10
N GLY A 204 9.11 6.68 4.96
CA GLY A 204 10.28 7.48 4.59
C GLY A 204 11.46 6.67 4.06
N GLU A 205 11.26 5.39 3.71
CA GLU A 205 12.29 4.61 3.06
C GLU A 205 12.57 5.15 1.65
N LYS A 206 13.86 5.21 1.27
CA LYS A 206 14.27 5.68 -0.06
C LYS A 206 13.56 4.88 -1.15
N ALA A 207 12.77 5.54 -1.96
CA ALA A 207 12.37 5.00 -3.25
C ALA A 207 13.63 4.85 -4.11
N GLY A 208 13.94 3.61 -4.45
CA GLY A 208 15.05 3.17 -5.24
C GLY A 208 15.84 4.18 -6.06
N ALA A 209 16.94 4.66 -5.51
CA ALA A 209 18.13 4.86 -6.31
C ALA A 209 18.77 3.47 -6.44
N SER A 210 18.88 2.96 -7.67
CA SER A 210 19.74 1.83 -7.96
C SER A 210 21.18 2.23 -7.63
N GLY A 211 21.66 1.84 -6.46
CA GLY A 211 23.00 2.12 -6.01
C GLY A 211 23.21 1.61 -4.60
N ALA A 212 23.87 0.45 -4.51
CA ALA A 212 24.29 -0.26 -3.31
C ALA A 212 23.14 -0.91 -2.51
N ALA A 213 23.01 -2.20 -2.68
CA ALA A 213 22.22 -3.08 -1.85
C ALA A 213 22.62 -2.94 -0.38
N GLU A 214 21.90 -2.14 0.40
CA GLU A 214 21.77 -2.44 1.81
C GLU A 214 20.86 -3.67 1.88
N ASN A 215 21.38 -4.74 2.48
CA ASN A 215 20.76 -6.05 2.63
C ASN A 215 19.29 -5.95 3.05
N CYS A 216 18.39 -5.87 2.07
CA CYS A 216 16.99 -6.17 2.29
C CYS A 216 16.87 -7.69 2.09
N PRO A 217 16.72 -8.49 3.13
CA PRO A 217 16.70 -9.94 2.98
C PRO A 217 15.48 -10.35 2.17
N GLU A 218 15.72 -11.24 1.19
CA GLU A 218 14.67 -11.86 0.39
C GLU A 218 13.85 -12.85 1.23
N GLY A 219 12.63 -13.09 0.83
CA GLY A 219 11.73 -14.03 1.48
C GLY A 219 10.43 -13.39 1.98
N SER A 220 9.46 -14.22 2.34
CA SER A 220 8.23 -13.75 2.97
C SER A 220 8.48 -13.22 4.39
N THR A 221 7.57 -12.38 4.92
CA THR A 221 7.64 -11.93 6.32
C THR A 221 7.71 -13.10 7.30
N ALA A 222 7.01 -14.21 6.98
CA ALA A 222 7.06 -15.43 7.79
C ALA A 222 8.45 -16.12 7.72
N ASP A 223 9.08 -16.19 6.55
CA ASP A 223 10.41 -16.77 6.41
C ASP A 223 11.47 -15.96 7.16
N LEU A 224 11.39 -14.64 7.07
CA LEU A 224 12.28 -13.75 7.81
C LEU A 224 12.03 -13.83 9.34
N ALA A 225 10.77 -13.90 9.77
CA ALA A 225 10.45 -14.12 11.18
C ALA A 225 10.98 -15.46 11.68
N ALA A 226 10.88 -16.52 10.89
CA ALA A 226 11.45 -17.83 11.21
C ALA A 226 12.98 -17.76 11.34
N ALA A 227 13.66 -17.04 10.44
CA ALA A 227 15.10 -16.83 10.49
C ALA A 227 15.52 -16.01 11.72
N VAL A 228 14.73 -14.98 12.10
CA VAL A 228 14.92 -14.23 13.36
C VAL A 228 14.78 -15.15 14.57
N MET A 229 13.77 -16.02 14.59
CA MET A 229 13.55 -16.96 15.70
C MET A 229 14.67 -17.99 15.81
N ARG A 230 15.35 -18.33 14.70
CA ARG A 230 16.58 -19.17 14.71
C ARG A 230 17.83 -18.39 15.11
N GLY A 231 17.75 -17.06 15.31
CA GLY A 231 18.87 -16.21 15.71
C GLY A 231 19.74 -15.68 14.56
N GLU A 232 19.36 -15.91 13.29
CA GLU A 232 20.15 -15.54 12.11
C GLU A 232 20.34 -14.04 11.92
N TYR A 233 19.47 -13.21 12.54
CA TYR A 233 19.51 -11.74 12.43
C TYR A 233 20.03 -11.04 13.70
N GLY A 234 20.53 -11.78 14.69
CA GLY A 234 21.01 -11.19 15.95
C GLY A 234 19.89 -10.55 16.79
N ASN A 235 20.24 -9.59 17.65
CA ASN A 235 19.30 -8.92 18.56
C ASN A 235 19.39 -7.40 18.49
N GLY A 236 18.34 -6.70 18.93
CA GLY A 236 18.33 -5.24 19.07
C GLY A 236 18.71 -4.51 17.78
N ASP A 237 19.69 -3.63 17.85
CA ASP A 237 20.13 -2.80 16.72
C ASP A 237 20.75 -3.61 15.58
N GLU A 238 21.41 -4.74 15.89
CA GLU A 238 21.95 -5.63 14.87
C GLU A 238 20.84 -6.24 14.02
N ARG A 239 19.74 -6.71 14.65
CA ARG A 239 18.56 -7.22 13.96
C ARG A 239 17.93 -6.13 13.10
N ARG A 240 17.77 -4.93 13.65
CA ARG A 240 17.23 -3.78 12.90
C ARG A 240 18.07 -3.48 11.67
N LYS A 241 19.40 -3.44 11.82
CA LYS A 241 20.32 -3.19 10.71
C LYS A 241 20.29 -4.27 9.64
N ARG A 242 20.23 -5.55 10.03
CA ARG A 242 20.24 -6.68 9.10
C ARG A 242 18.90 -6.89 8.38
N LEU A 243 17.78 -6.61 9.03
CA LEU A 243 16.45 -6.68 8.42
C LEU A 243 16.12 -5.42 7.61
N GLY A 244 16.80 -4.30 7.87
CA GLY A 244 16.57 -3.05 7.17
C GLY A 244 15.08 -2.66 7.20
N SER A 245 14.53 -2.36 6.05
CA SER A 245 13.13 -1.99 5.86
C SER A 245 12.12 -3.07 6.28
N ARG A 246 12.55 -4.32 6.37
CA ARG A 246 11.69 -5.44 6.77
C ARG A 246 11.56 -5.60 8.28
N TYR A 247 12.29 -4.81 9.08
CA TYR A 247 12.34 -4.97 10.53
C TYR A 247 10.98 -4.88 11.21
N ASP A 248 10.23 -3.84 10.92
CA ASP A 248 8.99 -3.55 11.65
C ASP A 248 7.89 -4.57 11.35
N GLU A 249 7.74 -5.02 10.10
CA GLU A 249 6.77 -6.05 9.74
C GLU A 249 7.14 -7.42 10.31
N VAL A 250 8.43 -7.78 10.30
CA VAL A 250 8.93 -9.02 10.87
C VAL A 250 8.77 -9.00 12.39
N GLN A 251 9.14 -7.90 13.03
CA GLN A 251 9.01 -7.75 14.48
C GLN A 251 7.55 -7.72 14.93
N ALA A 252 6.66 -7.08 14.15
CA ALA A 252 5.22 -7.10 14.42
C ALA A 252 4.65 -8.53 14.36
N LEU A 253 5.09 -9.34 13.38
CA LEU A 253 4.67 -10.74 13.28
C LEU A 253 5.14 -11.56 14.49
N ILE A 254 6.38 -11.39 14.93
CA ILE A 254 6.94 -12.05 16.13
C ILE A 254 6.18 -11.61 17.40
N ASN A 255 5.94 -10.32 17.56
CA ASN A 255 5.21 -9.78 18.71
C ASN A 255 3.77 -10.29 18.74
N ARG A 256 3.12 -10.46 17.59
CA ARG A 256 1.78 -11.02 17.47
C ARG A 256 1.70 -12.43 18.03
N VAL A 257 2.72 -13.25 17.82
CA VAL A 257 2.76 -14.62 18.39
C VAL A 257 2.68 -14.60 19.91
N SER A 258 3.37 -13.66 20.58
CA SER A 258 3.38 -13.57 22.04
C SER A 258 2.13 -12.90 22.63
N SER A 259 1.49 -11.98 21.89
CA SER A 259 0.37 -11.16 22.40
C SER A 259 -1.01 -11.68 22.05
N SER A 260 -1.16 -12.54 21.02
CA SER A 260 -2.48 -13.01 20.56
C SER A 260 -2.95 -14.27 21.26
N SER A 261 -4.26 -14.48 21.29
CA SER A 261 -4.87 -15.72 21.77
C SER A 261 -4.57 -16.91 20.84
N VAL A 262 -4.65 -18.14 21.35
CA VAL A 262 -4.50 -19.36 20.53
C VAL A 262 -5.53 -19.40 19.41
N ASP A 263 -6.73 -18.91 19.68
CA ASP A 263 -7.81 -18.86 18.69
C ASP A 263 -7.51 -17.90 17.53
N ASP A 264 -6.91 -16.75 17.81
CA ASP A 264 -6.52 -15.77 16.78
C ASP A 264 -5.31 -16.26 16.01
N LEU A 265 -4.32 -16.85 16.67
CA LEU A 265 -3.18 -17.46 15.99
C LEU A 265 -3.62 -18.62 15.08
N ALA A 266 -4.60 -19.43 15.51
CA ALA A 266 -5.15 -20.49 14.65
C ALA A 266 -5.86 -19.94 13.41
N LYS A 267 -6.58 -18.82 13.52
CA LYS A 267 -7.14 -18.11 12.36
C LYS A 267 -6.04 -17.61 11.42
N ASP A 268 -4.99 -17.03 11.99
CA ASP A 268 -3.84 -16.53 11.22
C ASP A 268 -3.12 -17.65 10.46
N VAL A 269 -2.98 -18.84 11.09
CA VAL A 269 -2.44 -20.04 10.43
C VAL A 269 -3.30 -20.44 9.23
N LEU A 270 -4.62 -20.46 9.38
CA LEU A 270 -5.54 -20.78 8.28
C LEU A 270 -5.49 -19.75 7.14
N ASN A 271 -5.19 -18.49 7.48
CA ASN A 271 -4.99 -17.41 6.51
C ASN A 271 -3.56 -17.36 5.91
N GLY A 272 -2.69 -18.30 6.28
CA GLY A 272 -1.32 -18.40 5.75
C GLY A 272 -0.30 -17.40 6.32
N VAL A 273 -0.65 -16.65 7.37
CA VAL A 273 0.17 -15.55 7.95
C VAL A 273 1.54 -16.04 8.42
N PHE A 274 1.63 -17.26 8.94
CA PHE A 274 2.86 -17.84 9.49
C PHE A 274 3.57 -18.81 8.51
N GLY A 275 3.22 -18.78 7.23
CA GLY A 275 3.76 -19.71 6.25
C GLY A 275 3.35 -21.17 6.51
N ASN A 276 4.17 -22.13 6.04
CA ASN A 276 3.88 -23.56 6.13
C ASN A 276 5.06 -24.35 6.73
N GLY A 277 4.79 -25.58 7.17
CA GLY A 277 5.82 -26.55 7.60
C GLY A 277 6.76 -25.98 8.66
N ASP A 278 8.06 -26.02 8.37
CA ASP A 278 9.13 -25.60 9.29
C ASP A 278 9.15 -24.08 9.55
N THR A 279 8.76 -23.27 8.56
CA THR A 279 8.60 -21.80 8.74
C THR A 279 7.57 -21.53 9.83
N ARG A 280 6.37 -22.11 9.74
CA ARG A 280 5.32 -21.97 10.75
C ARG A 280 5.79 -22.45 12.12
N ARG A 281 6.45 -23.61 12.18
CA ARG A 281 6.98 -24.15 13.43
C ARG A 281 7.98 -23.20 14.08
N ALA A 282 8.90 -22.66 13.30
CA ALA A 282 9.91 -21.72 13.79
C ALA A 282 9.29 -20.41 14.29
N VAL A 283 8.33 -19.81 13.56
CA VAL A 283 7.69 -18.55 13.95
C VAL A 283 6.84 -18.71 15.21
N LEU A 284 6.03 -19.76 15.30
CA LEU A 284 5.17 -19.99 16.47
C LEU A 284 5.97 -20.49 17.70
N GLY A 285 7.17 -21.06 17.49
CA GLY A 285 8.05 -21.51 18.56
C GLY A 285 7.35 -22.43 19.56
N SER A 286 7.44 -22.10 20.86
CA SER A 286 6.81 -22.89 21.93
C SER A 286 5.29 -22.95 21.85
N ARG A 287 4.66 -22.06 21.09
CA ARG A 287 3.19 -22.04 20.91
C ARG A 287 2.71 -22.90 19.75
N TYR A 288 3.63 -23.50 18.98
CA TYR A 288 3.26 -24.27 17.78
C TYR A 288 2.26 -25.38 18.06
N ASP A 289 2.50 -26.22 19.06
CA ASP A 289 1.68 -27.42 19.29
C ASP A 289 0.27 -27.06 19.72
N GLU A 290 0.10 -26.06 20.62
CA GLU A 290 -1.23 -25.59 21.06
C GLU A 290 -2.02 -24.94 19.91
N VAL A 291 -1.35 -24.12 19.09
CA VAL A 291 -1.98 -23.46 17.93
C VAL A 291 -2.35 -24.50 16.87
N GLN A 292 -1.45 -25.45 16.57
CA GLN A 292 -1.70 -26.49 15.57
C GLN A 292 -2.83 -27.42 16.00
N ALA A 293 -2.92 -27.78 17.29
CA ALA A 293 -4.06 -28.54 17.83
C ALA A 293 -5.38 -27.78 17.62
N ARG A 294 -5.37 -26.45 17.81
CA ARG A 294 -6.55 -25.60 17.59
C ARG A 294 -6.92 -25.51 16.11
N VAL A 295 -5.93 -25.40 15.22
CA VAL A 295 -6.13 -25.47 13.76
C VAL A 295 -6.75 -26.80 13.37
N ASN A 296 -6.21 -27.91 13.86
CA ASN A 296 -6.73 -29.25 13.55
C ASN A 296 -8.17 -29.44 14.08
N ALA A 297 -8.47 -28.95 15.28
CA ALA A 297 -9.83 -28.99 15.85
C ALA A 297 -10.83 -28.18 14.99
N ARG A 298 -10.42 -27.03 14.48
CA ARG A 298 -11.25 -26.21 13.56
C ARG A 298 -11.40 -26.87 12.19
N SER A 299 -10.34 -27.48 11.65
CA SER A 299 -10.41 -28.23 10.41
C SER A 299 -11.29 -29.50 10.55
N SER A 300 -11.29 -30.11 11.74
CA SER A 300 -12.15 -31.26 12.05
C SER A 300 -13.61 -30.85 12.29
N SER A 301 -13.90 -29.58 12.57
CA SER A 301 -15.25 -29.03 12.69
C SER A 301 -15.84 -28.59 11.34
N VAL A 302 -15.10 -28.74 10.24
CA VAL A 302 -15.66 -28.65 8.90
C VAL A 302 -16.68 -29.79 8.78
N ASP A 303 -17.95 -29.43 8.62
CA ASP A 303 -19.03 -30.41 8.47
C ASP A 303 -18.86 -31.15 7.13
N ILE A 304 -18.08 -32.21 7.14
CA ILE A 304 -17.83 -33.07 5.98
C ILE A 304 -19.13 -33.62 5.41
N ASP A 305 -20.13 -33.82 6.26
CA ASP A 305 -21.49 -34.26 5.83
C ASP A 305 -22.18 -33.15 4.99
N ALA A 306 -22.14 -31.91 5.46
CA ALA A 306 -22.70 -30.77 4.73
C ALA A 306 -21.98 -30.55 3.38
N LEU A 307 -20.63 -30.60 3.39
CA LEU A 307 -19.85 -30.50 2.15
C LEU A 307 -20.11 -31.66 1.19
N ALA A 308 -20.25 -32.89 1.69
CA ALA A 308 -20.55 -34.05 0.87
C ALA A 308 -21.95 -33.94 0.22
N ARG A 309 -22.97 -33.50 0.97
CA ARG A 309 -24.31 -33.22 0.43
C ARG A 309 -24.30 -32.11 -0.62
N ALA A 310 -23.53 -31.03 -0.39
CA ALA A 310 -23.34 -29.96 -1.35
C ALA A 310 -22.62 -30.45 -2.63
N ALA A 311 -21.63 -31.33 -2.48
CA ALA A 311 -20.96 -31.97 -3.61
C ALA A 311 -21.89 -32.89 -4.41
N ILE A 312 -22.79 -33.61 -3.75
CA ILE A 312 -23.83 -34.43 -4.41
C ILE A 312 -24.80 -33.53 -5.17
N ARG A 313 -25.14 -32.35 -4.68
CA ARG A 313 -25.96 -31.35 -5.40
C ARG A 313 -25.24 -30.65 -6.57
N GLY A 314 -23.94 -30.95 -6.79
CA GLY A 314 -23.15 -30.37 -7.88
C GLY A 314 -22.51 -29.02 -7.59
N GLU A 315 -22.60 -28.46 -6.36
CA GLU A 315 -22.12 -27.12 -6.03
C GLU A 315 -20.59 -26.96 -6.18
N TYR A 316 -19.86 -28.07 -6.13
CA TYR A 316 -18.38 -28.10 -6.28
C TYR A 316 -17.91 -28.57 -7.66
N GLY A 317 -18.85 -28.81 -8.62
CA GLY A 317 -18.52 -29.39 -9.92
C GLY A 317 -18.03 -30.84 -9.84
N ASP A 318 -17.30 -31.31 -10.86
CA ASP A 318 -16.80 -32.67 -10.97
C ASP A 318 -15.29 -32.75 -11.15
N GLY A 319 -14.73 -33.93 -10.81
CA GLY A 319 -13.33 -34.24 -11.06
C GLY A 319 -12.34 -33.21 -10.48
N ASN A 320 -11.53 -32.59 -11.35
CA ASN A 320 -10.48 -31.64 -10.94
C ASN A 320 -11.07 -30.33 -10.39
N GLU A 321 -12.24 -29.89 -10.87
CA GLU A 321 -12.88 -28.70 -10.35
C GLU A 321 -13.29 -28.89 -8.88
N ARG A 322 -13.92 -30.03 -8.58
CA ARG A 322 -14.26 -30.41 -7.19
C ARG A 322 -13.03 -30.50 -6.30
N ARG A 323 -11.93 -31.09 -6.81
CA ARG A 323 -10.65 -31.19 -6.09
C ARG A 323 -10.10 -29.80 -5.75
N THR A 324 -10.12 -28.90 -6.72
CA THR A 324 -9.63 -27.51 -6.52
C THR A 324 -10.47 -26.73 -5.51
N LYS A 325 -11.80 -26.80 -5.61
CA LYS A 325 -12.72 -26.09 -4.74
C LYS A 325 -12.74 -26.60 -3.30
N LEU A 326 -12.60 -27.90 -3.09
CA LEU A 326 -12.59 -28.52 -1.78
C LEU A 326 -11.19 -28.53 -1.12
N GLY A 327 -10.13 -28.36 -1.89
CA GLY A 327 -8.76 -28.31 -1.39
C GLY A 327 -8.42 -29.48 -0.48
N ALA A 328 -7.91 -29.18 0.73
CA ALA A 328 -7.52 -30.20 1.72
C ALA A 328 -8.68 -31.11 2.19
N ASN A 329 -9.92 -30.71 2.01
CA ASN A 329 -11.08 -31.48 2.42
C ASN A 329 -11.53 -32.49 1.33
N PHE A 330 -10.95 -32.46 0.14
CA PHE A 330 -11.42 -33.26 -1.01
C PHE A 330 -11.54 -34.75 -0.70
N ASP A 331 -10.50 -35.37 -0.16
CA ASP A 331 -10.48 -36.82 0.06
C ASP A 331 -11.51 -37.25 1.12
N ALA A 332 -11.67 -36.46 2.20
CA ALA A 332 -12.65 -36.71 3.25
C ALA A 332 -14.08 -36.54 2.73
N VAL A 333 -14.34 -35.46 1.96
CA VAL A 333 -15.64 -35.20 1.35
C VAL A 333 -15.97 -36.25 0.31
N GLN A 334 -15.04 -36.63 -0.57
CA GLN A 334 -15.28 -37.65 -1.59
C GLN A 334 -15.56 -39.02 -0.98
N LYS A 335 -14.86 -39.39 0.07
CA LYS A 335 -15.17 -40.61 0.86
C LYS A 335 -16.60 -40.57 1.37
N ARG A 336 -16.99 -39.44 1.96
CA ARG A 336 -18.33 -39.28 2.54
C ARG A 336 -19.44 -39.23 1.46
N VAL A 337 -19.17 -38.62 0.30
CA VAL A 337 -20.07 -38.71 -0.89
C VAL A 337 -20.32 -40.16 -1.28
N ASN A 338 -19.25 -40.96 -1.37
CA ASN A 338 -19.36 -42.38 -1.75
C ASN A 338 -20.12 -43.22 -0.69
N GLU A 339 -20.09 -42.82 0.59
CA GLU A 339 -20.88 -43.44 1.63
C GLU A 339 -22.36 -43.09 1.56
N LEU A 340 -22.67 -41.80 1.21
CA LEU A 340 -24.05 -41.31 1.13
C LEU A 340 -24.79 -41.77 -0.16
N LEU A 341 -24.06 -42.22 -1.15
CA LEU A 341 -24.63 -42.72 -2.44
C LEU A 341 -24.76 -44.24 -2.47
N LYS A 342 -24.34 -44.97 -1.43
CA LYS A 342 -24.59 -46.42 -1.23
C LYS A 342 -25.93 -46.67 -0.57
#